data_50bc0286ec383d777fd13b7202c86c2a
#
_entry.id   50bc0286ec383d777fd13b7202c86c2a
#
_cell.length_a   1.000
_cell.length_b   1.000
_cell.length_c   1.000
_cell.angle_alpha   90.00
_cell.angle_beta   90.00
_cell.angle_gamma   90.00
#
_symmetry.space_group_name_H-M   'P 1'
#
loop_
_entity.id
_entity.type
_entity.pdbx_description
1 polymer ?
#
loop_
_entity_poly.entity_id
_entity_poly.type
_entity_poly.pdbx_seq_one_letter_code
_entity_poly.pdbx_strand_id
1 'polypeptide(L)'
;MWDKIQYAFLYSWVKVHALLPMRALYVLSDILYVLIYKIAGYRVKVVRRNITASFPDKSKAELRQLERRFYHHFADYIVETIKLAHISLDEIQQRAYLRNPELVDQLMKKGHTCFILTMGHYGNWEWFSGSTTRFEDSRIYQIYRPLNNKAFDKLFANLRTQFGSFGIKKNDTIRDIIKLKQDSSSSWRTRHPARRTCIIGLSSFIKTQPY
;
A
#
# COMPACT_ATOMS: atom_id res chain seq x y z
N MET A 1 11.69 -23.63 -10.01
CA MET A 1 11.26 -23.46 -11.42
C MET A 1 9.82 -22.96 -11.49
N TRP A 2 8.85 -23.60 -10.84
CA TRP A 2 7.43 -23.20 -10.81
C TRP A 2 7.19 -21.75 -10.36
N ASP A 3 7.81 -21.30 -9.26
CA ASP A 3 7.65 -19.91 -8.76
C ASP A 3 8.04 -18.85 -9.80
N LYS A 4 9.08 -19.14 -10.61
CA LYS A 4 9.53 -18.20 -11.67
C LYS A 4 8.51 -18.13 -12.81
N ILE A 5 7.93 -19.27 -13.21
CA ILE A 5 6.91 -19.34 -14.27
C ILE A 5 5.64 -18.65 -13.80
N GLN A 6 5.17 -18.96 -12.59
CA GLN A 6 4.02 -18.29 -11.99
C GLN A 6 4.21 -16.77 -11.91
N TYR A 7 5.38 -16.32 -11.47
CA TYR A 7 5.70 -14.89 -11.42
C TYR A 7 5.68 -14.25 -12.80
N ALA A 8 6.32 -14.88 -13.81
CA ALA A 8 6.35 -14.32 -15.17
C ALA A 8 4.94 -14.20 -15.75
N PHE A 9 4.11 -15.24 -15.60
CA PHE A 9 2.72 -15.21 -16.04
C PHE A 9 1.92 -14.12 -15.33
N LEU A 10 1.98 -14.09 -13.99
CA LEU A 10 1.28 -13.10 -13.18
C LEU A 10 1.73 -11.66 -13.50
N TYR A 11 3.03 -11.45 -13.62
CA TYR A 11 3.59 -10.15 -13.95
C TYR A 11 3.16 -9.67 -15.35
N SER A 12 3.21 -10.56 -16.35
CA SER A 12 2.77 -10.24 -17.71
C SER A 12 1.27 -9.93 -17.74
N TRP A 13 0.46 -10.73 -17.04
CA TRP A 13 -0.97 -10.49 -16.93
C TRP A 13 -1.27 -9.13 -16.30
N VAL A 14 -0.64 -8.82 -15.17
CA VAL A 14 -0.80 -7.52 -14.49
C VAL A 14 -0.34 -6.38 -15.40
N LYS A 15 0.79 -6.51 -16.07
CA LYS A 15 1.32 -5.48 -16.99
C LYS A 15 0.35 -5.19 -18.14
N VAL A 16 -0.20 -6.21 -18.77
CA VAL A 16 -1.17 -6.05 -19.87
C VAL A 16 -2.42 -5.28 -19.40
N HIS A 17 -2.98 -5.67 -18.25
CA HIS A 17 -4.17 -5.00 -17.73
C HIS A 17 -3.85 -3.58 -17.21
N ALA A 18 -2.66 -3.35 -16.68
CA ALA A 18 -2.22 -2.03 -16.24
C ALA A 18 -2.11 -0.99 -17.38
N LEU A 19 -1.99 -1.43 -18.63
CA LEU A 19 -2.03 -0.54 -19.81
C LEU A 19 -3.41 0.10 -20.03
N LEU A 20 -4.46 -0.53 -19.53
CA LEU A 20 -5.82 -0.02 -19.68
C LEU A 20 -5.97 1.34 -18.98
N PRO A 21 -6.76 2.26 -19.56
CA PRO A 21 -7.12 3.51 -18.88
C PRO A 21 -7.97 3.21 -17.64
N MET A 22 -7.91 4.07 -16.63
CA MET A 22 -8.63 3.87 -15.36
C MET A 22 -10.13 3.62 -15.56
N ARG A 23 -10.76 4.26 -16.54
CA ARG A 23 -12.19 4.04 -16.84
C ARG A 23 -12.48 2.59 -17.23
N ALA A 24 -11.63 1.97 -18.04
CA ALA A 24 -11.78 0.57 -18.43
C ALA A 24 -11.50 -0.36 -17.24
N LEU A 25 -10.55 -0.02 -16.38
CA LEU A 25 -10.27 -0.76 -15.14
C LEU A 25 -11.45 -0.72 -14.17
N TYR A 26 -12.18 0.39 -14.07
CA TYR A 26 -13.38 0.45 -13.23
C TYR A 26 -14.54 -0.38 -13.79
N VAL A 27 -14.68 -0.51 -15.12
CA VAL A 27 -15.62 -1.48 -15.70
C VAL A 27 -15.21 -2.91 -15.34
N LEU A 28 -13.90 -3.22 -15.36
CA LEU A 28 -13.40 -4.51 -14.90
C LEU A 28 -13.65 -4.71 -13.40
N SER A 29 -13.56 -3.65 -12.60
CA SER A 29 -13.91 -3.67 -11.17
C SER A 29 -15.35 -4.05 -10.93
N ASP A 30 -16.31 -3.51 -11.69
CA ASP A 30 -17.72 -3.88 -11.58
C ASP A 30 -17.95 -5.37 -11.88
N ILE A 31 -17.26 -5.91 -12.87
CA ILE A 31 -17.28 -7.36 -13.16
C ILE A 31 -16.69 -8.16 -11.99
N LEU A 32 -15.53 -7.74 -11.46
CA LEU A 32 -14.90 -8.37 -10.30
C LEU A 32 -15.79 -8.32 -9.06
N TYR A 33 -16.50 -7.22 -8.83
CA TYR A 33 -17.47 -7.12 -7.74
C TYR A 33 -18.54 -8.21 -7.84
N VAL A 34 -19.10 -8.42 -9.03
CA VAL A 34 -20.10 -9.47 -9.23
C VAL A 34 -19.49 -10.85 -8.98
N LEU A 35 -18.31 -11.12 -9.55
CA LEU A 35 -17.63 -12.41 -9.39
C LEU A 35 -17.28 -12.69 -7.93
N ILE A 36 -16.68 -11.74 -7.22
CA ILE A 36 -16.18 -11.90 -5.85
C ILE A 36 -17.33 -11.94 -4.85
N TYR A 37 -18.28 -11.01 -4.97
CA TYR A 37 -19.35 -10.86 -3.98
C TYR A 37 -20.57 -11.71 -4.27
N LYS A 38 -21.07 -11.72 -5.52
CA LYS A 38 -22.34 -12.36 -5.85
C LYS A 38 -22.19 -13.85 -6.19
N ILE A 39 -21.09 -14.20 -6.89
CA ILE A 39 -20.88 -15.58 -7.37
C ILE A 39 -20.05 -16.36 -6.36
N ALA A 40 -18.83 -15.91 -6.07
CA ALA A 40 -17.92 -16.62 -5.17
C ALA A 40 -18.27 -16.48 -3.68
N GLY A 41 -18.97 -15.39 -3.29
CA GLY A 41 -19.28 -15.12 -1.88
C GLY A 41 -18.04 -15.01 -0.99
N TYR A 42 -16.92 -14.49 -1.56
CA TYR A 42 -15.62 -14.49 -0.89
C TYR A 42 -15.69 -13.78 0.45
N ARG A 43 -15.48 -14.54 1.52
CA ARG A 43 -15.43 -14.06 2.93
C ARG A 43 -16.66 -13.25 3.42
N VAL A 44 -17.83 -13.39 2.81
CA VAL A 44 -19.03 -12.60 3.15
C VAL A 44 -19.40 -12.73 4.63
N LYS A 45 -19.31 -13.93 5.21
CA LYS A 45 -19.59 -14.11 6.64
C LYS A 45 -18.67 -13.29 7.54
N VAL A 46 -17.38 -13.19 7.20
CA VAL A 46 -16.39 -12.42 7.95
C VAL A 46 -16.66 -10.93 7.83
N VAL A 47 -16.86 -10.44 6.60
CA VAL A 47 -17.14 -9.02 6.31
C VAL A 47 -18.41 -8.58 7.04
N ARG A 48 -19.49 -9.37 6.93
CA ARG A 48 -20.77 -9.08 7.59
C ARG A 48 -20.63 -9.01 9.10
N ARG A 49 -19.94 -9.98 9.71
CA ARG A 49 -19.68 -9.97 11.16
C ARG A 49 -18.92 -8.71 11.58
N ASN A 50 -17.87 -8.35 10.84
CA ASN A 50 -17.05 -7.18 11.17
C ASN A 50 -17.85 -5.88 11.02
N ILE A 51 -18.63 -5.72 9.95
CA ILE A 51 -19.48 -4.54 9.75
C ILE A 51 -20.53 -4.44 10.87
N THR A 52 -21.19 -5.55 11.22
CA THR A 52 -22.19 -5.55 12.31
C THR A 52 -21.55 -5.19 13.65
N ALA A 53 -20.36 -5.69 13.94
CA ALA A 53 -19.65 -5.37 15.18
C ALA A 53 -19.16 -3.91 15.22
N SER A 54 -18.80 -3.34 14.05
CA SER A 54 -18.30 -1.96 13.97
C SER A 54 -19.43 -0.91 13.97
N PHE A 55 -20.65 -1.30 13.60
CA PHE A 55 -21.79 -0.41 13.49
C PHE A 55 -23.05 -1.02 14.15
N PRO A 56 -23.04 -1.21 15.49
CA PRO A 56 -24.10 -1.91 16.21
C PRO A 56 -25.47 -1.20 16.12
N ASP A 57 -25.48 0.13 15.97
CA ASP A 57 -26.68 0.94 15.96
C ASP A 57 -27.36 1.05 14.58
N LYS A 58 -26.75 0.44 13.54
CA LYS A 58 -27.31 0.48 12.20
C LYS A 58 -28.32 -0.62 11.95
N SER A 59 -29.37 -0.26 11.18
CA SER A 59 -30.36 -1.20 10.73
C SER A 59 -29.79 -2.27 9.79
N LYS A 60 -30.47 -3.41 9.70
CA LYS A 60 -30.07 -4.50 8.78
C LYS A 60 -29.97 -4.03 7.32
N ALA A 61 -30.76 -3.05 6.90
CA ALA A 61 -30.72 -2.48 5.54
C ALA A 61 -29.44 -1.66 5.32
N GLU A 62 -29.06 -0.81 6.28
CA GLU A 62 -27.82 -0.03 6.23
C GLU A 62 -26.58 -0.93 6.27
N LEU A 63 -26.58 -1.96 7.14
CA LEU A 63 -25.47 -2.92 7.21
C LEU A 63 -25.28 -3.65 5.88
N ARG A 64 -26.37 -4.03 5.19
CA ARG A 64 -26.27 -4.62 3.84
C ARG A 64 -25.77 -3.62 2.80
N GLN A 65 -26.11 -2.36 2.92
CA GLN A 65 -25.59 -1.30 2.04
C GLN A 65 -24.09 -1.11 2.26
N LEU A 66 -23.62 -1.10 3.51
CA LEU A 66 -22.20 -1.04 3.84
C LEU A 66 -21.45 -2.26 3.31
N GLU A 67 -22.02 -3.47 3.43
CA GLU A 67 -21.44 -4.69 2.86
C GLU A 67 -21.26 -4.59 1.34
N ARG A 68 -22.24 -4.09 0.60
CA ARG A 68 -22.14 -3.86 -0.85
C ARG A 68 -21.06 -2.84 -1.19
N ARG A 69 -21.03 -1.70 -0.49
CA ARG A 69 -20.00 -0.66 -0.67
C ARG A 69 -18.60 -1.19 -0.39
N PHE A 70 -18.45 -2.02 0.62
CA PHE A 70 -17.17 -2.68 0.92
C PHE A 70 -16.68 -3.52 -0.27
N TYR A 71 -17.54 -4.34 -0.88
CA TYR A 71 -17.15 -5.18 -2.00
C TYR A 71 -16.88 -4.40 -3.29
N HIS A 72 -17.60 -3.32 -3.56
CA HIS A 72 -17.26 -2.40 -4.64
C HIS A 72 -15.88 -1.80 -4.42
N HIS A 73 -15.65 -1.23 -3.22
CA HIS A 73 -14.34 -0.67 -2.88
C HIS A 73 -13.22 -1.72 -2.94
N PHE A 74 -13.49 -2.95 -2.52
CA PHE A 74 -12.50 -4.03 -2.59
C PHE A 74 -12.15 -4.40 -4.03
N ALA A 75 -13.12 -4.41 -4.94
CA ALA A 75 -12.89 -4.63 -6.36
C ALA A 75 -12.09 -3.46 -6.98
N ASP A 76 -12.44 -2.21 -6.64
CA ASP A 76 -11.70 -1.01 -7.06
C ASP A 76 -10.24 -1.08 -6.59
N TYR A 77 -10.00 -1.41 -5.32
CA TYR A 77 -8.67 -1.59 -4.78
C TYR A 77 -7.82 -2.59 -5.60
N ILE A 78 -8.42 -3.70 -6.04
CA ILE A 78 -7.71 -4.70 -6.85
C ILE A 78 -7.26 -4.10 -8.19
N VAL A 79 -8.15 -3.46 -8.94
CA VAL A 79 -7.82 -2.91 -10.27
C VAL A 79 -6.89 -1.70 -10.19
N GLU A 80 -7.02 -0.89 -9.18
CA GLU A 80 -6.11 0.22 -8.89
C GLU A 80 -4.71 -0.30 -8.51
N THR A 81 -4.63 -1.40 -7.75
CA THR A 81 -3.34 -2.04 -7.45
C THR A 81 -2.70 -2.63 -8.72
N ILE A 82 -3.51 -3.18 -9.64
CA ILE A 82 -3.03 -3.61 -10.97
C ILE A 82 -2.49 -2.41 -11.75
N LYS A 83 -3.20 -1.27 -11.74
CA LYS A 83 -2.78 -0.03 -12.41
C LYS A 83 -1.42 0.44 -11.94
N LEU A 84 -1.06 0.19 -10.69
CA LEU A 84 0.23 0.55 -10.13
C LEU A 84 1.41 0.01 -10.97
N ALA A 85 1.25 -1.12 -11.67
CA ALA A 85 2.29 -1.68 -12.52
C ALA A 85 2.63 -0.82 -13.76
N HIS A 86 1.76 0.13 -14.14
CA HIS A 86 1.95 1.01 -15.31
C HIS A 86 1.30 2.39 -15.10
N ILE A 87 1.43 2.94 -13.91
CA ILE A 87 1.02 4.31 -13.64
C ILE A 87 2.24 5.23 -13.70
N SER A 88 2.09 6.41 -14.29
CA SER A 88 3.16 7.41 -14.26
C SER A 88 3.27 8.06 -12.88
N LEU A 89 4.45 8.64 -12.61
CA LEU A 89 4.67 9.38 -11.37
C LEU A 89 3.70 10.56 -11.25
N ASP A 90 3.49 11.30 -12.32
CA ASP A 90 2.59 12.45 -12.35
C ASP A 90 1.12 12.02 -12.08
N GLU A 91 0.67 10.93 -12.69
CA GLU A 91 -0.68 10.43 -12.48
C GLU A 91 -0.89 9.97 -11.02
N ILE A 92 0.07 9.26 -10.43
CA ILE A 92 -0.06 8.79 -9.05
C ILE A 92 -0.02 9.94 -8.04
N GLN A 93 0.81 10.98 -8.29
CA GLN A 93 0.87 12.17 -7.44
C GLN A 93 -0.41 13.01 -7.49
N GLN A 94 -1.11 13.03 -8.62
CA GLN A 94 -2.43 13.68 -8.74
C GLN A 94 -3.52 12.93 -7.97
N ARG A 95 -3.43 11.60 -7.88
CA ARG A 95 -4.45 10.73 -7.26
C ARG A 95 -4.19 10.45 -5.79
N ALA A 96 -2.93 10.38 -5.39
CA ALA A 96 -2.49 10.10 -4.03
C ALA A 96 -1.43 11.11 -3.62
N TYR A 97 -1.79 12.08 -2.78
CA TYR A 97 -0.89 13.15 -2.34
C TYR A 97 -0.96 13.35 -0.83
N LEU A 98 0.13 13.85 -0.29
CA LEU A 98 0.19 14.28 1.10
C LEU A 98 -0.43 15.69 1.21
N ARG A 99 -1.42 15.86 2.07
CA ARG A 99 -2.15 17.12 2.20
C ARG A 99 -1.29 18.24 2.80
N ASN A 100 -0.46 17.91 3.79
CA ASN A 100 0.39 18.86 4.52
C ASN A 100 1.84 18.37 4.54
N PRO A 101 2.50 18.27 3.37
CA PRO A 101 3.87 17.75 3.29
C PRO A 101 4.89 18.66 3.99
N GLU A 102 4.59 19.96 4.13
CA GLU A 102 5.40 20.96 4.83
C GLU A 102 5.63 20.62 6.31
N LEU A 103 4.77 19.79 6.92
CA LEU A 103 5.01 19.32 8.30
C LEU A 103 6.28 18.47 8.41
N VAL A 104 6.55 17.63 7.40
CA VAL A 104 7.78 16.84 7.34
C VAL A 104 8.97 17.77 7.16
N ASP A 105 8.87 18.76 6.26
CA ASP A 105 9.92 19.75 6.01
C ASP A 105 10.26 20.56 7.27
N GLN A 106 9.24 20.94 8.03
CA GLN A 106 9.43 21.66 9.31
C GLN A 106 10.16 20.81 10.36
N LEU A 107 9.81 19.52 10.45
CA LEU A 107 10.47 18.59 11.36
C LEU A 107 11.93 18.36 10.94
N MET A 108 12.20 18.24 9.63
CA MET A 108 13.55 18.12 9.09
C MET A 108 14.40 19.36 9.43
N LYS A 109 13.84 20.56 9.28
CA LYS A 109 14.51 21.83 9.66
C LYS A 109 14.83 21.89 11.16
N LYS A 110 14.04 21.24 12.02
CA LYS A 110 14.30 21.10 13.46
C LYS A 110 15.37 20.06 13.79
N GLY A 111 15.99 19.43 12.79
CA GLY A 111 17.07 18.45 12.97
C GLY A 111 16.60 17.01 13.15
N HIS A 112 15.32 16.71 12.96
CA HIS A 112 14.85 15.33 12.96
C HIS A 112 15.32 14.63 11.68
N THR A 113 15.90 13.45 11.81
CA THR A 113 16.50 12.69 10.69
C THR A 113 15.77 11.40 10.37
N CYS A 114 14.81 10.99 11.19
CA CYS A 114 14.01 9.79 10.97
C CYS A 114 12.58 9.99 11.46
N PHE A 115 11.61 9.60 10.64
CA PHE A 115 10.19 9.75 10.92
C PHE A 115 9.49 8.41 10.76
N ILE A 116 8.48 8.18 11.59
CA ILE A 116 7.54 7.08 11.41
C ILE A 116 6.21 7.69 10.96
N LEU A 117 5.81 7.34 9.75
CA LEU A 117 4.53 7.73 9.20
C LEU A 117 3.52 6.59 9.37
N THR A 118 2.48 6.83 10.16
CA THR A 118 1.41 5.86 10.37
C THR A 118 0.19 6.21 9.54
N MET A 119 -0.39 5.23 8.86
CA MET A 119 -1.60 5.39 8.07
C MET A 119 -2.57 4.24 8.28
N GLY A 120 -3.86 4.51 8.16
CA GLY A 120 -4.90 3.48 8.10
C GLY A 120 -4.94 2.81 6.72
N HIS A 121 -5.48 1.59 6.65
CA HIS A 121 -5.82 0.95 5.38
C HIS A 121 -7.12 1.57 4.83
N TYR A 122 -7.05 2.84 4.45
CA TYR A 122 -8.15 3.60 3.87
C TYR A 122 -7.82 3.98 2.42
N GLY A 123 -8.78 3.85 1.53
CA GLY A 123 -8.53 4.03 0.10
C GLY A 123 -7.54 3.00 -0.44
N ASN A 124 -6.78 3.36 -1.46
CA ASN A 124 -5.71 2.52 -1.98
C ASN A 124 -4.35 2.92 -1.38
N TRP A 125 -4.00 2.34 -0.25
CA TRP A 125 -2.73 2.59 0.45
C TRP A 125 -1.48 2.14 -0.33
N GLU A 126 -1.62 1.26 -1.33
CA GLU A 126 -0.48 0.84 -2.18
C GLU A 126 0.06 2.02 -3.01
N TRP A 127 -0.79 2.99 -3.33
CA TRP A 127 -0.39 4.19 -4.07
C TRP A 127 0.45 5.17 -3.26
N PHE A 128 0.52 4.98 -1.94
CA PHE A 128 1.35 5.78 -1.07
C PHE A 128 2.83 5.76 -1.49
N SER A 129 3.31 4.67 -2.09
CA SER A 129 4.67 4.58 -2.62
C SER A 129 5.03 5.69 -3.61
N GLY A 130 4.07 6.17 -4.41
CA GLY A 130 4.25 7.26 -5.35
C GLY A 130 4.20 8.66 -4.70
N SER A 131 3.37 8.83 -3.66
CA SER A 131 3.23 10.13 -2.99
C SER A 131 4.46 10.53 -2.18
N THR A 132 5.32 9.58 -1.84
CA THR A 132 6.54 9.80 -1.06
C THR A 132 7.73 10.30 -1.90
N THR A 133 7.66 10.24 -3.23
CA THR A 133 8.72 10.71 -4.13
C THR A 133 9.01 12.20 -4.03
N ARG A 134 8.09 12.97 -3.44
CA ARG A 134 8.30 14.38 -3.12
C ARG A 134 9.51 14.63 -2.19
N PHE A 135 9.86 13.66 -1.36
CA PHE A 135 10.98 13.78 -0.42
C PHE A 135 12.27 13.27 -1.06
N GLU A 136 12.79 14.00 -2.07
CA GLU A 136 13.91 13.57 -2.92
C GLU A 136 15.18 13.22 -2.13
N ASP A 137 15.43 13.94 -1.03
CA ASP A 137 16.60 13.72 -0.15
C ASP A 137 16.35 12.65 0.93
N SER A 138 15.22 11.95 0.88
CA SER A 138 14.82 10.99 1.91
C SER A 138 14.80 9.57 1.40
N ARG A 139 15.18 8.63 2.24
CA ARG A 139 14.97 7.20 2.00
C ARG A 139 13.64 6.78 2.61
N ILE A 140 12.75 6.27 1.78
CA ILE A 140 11.43 5.83 2.17
C ILE A 140 11.43 4.33 2.38
N TYR A 141 10.99 3.88 3.54
CA TYR A 141 10.88 2.46 3.88
C TYR A 141 9.44 2.09 4.17
N GLN A 142 8.97 1.00 3.60
CA GLN A 142 7.61 0.48 3.80
C GLN A 142 7.69 -0.83 4.57
N ILE A 143 7.03 -0.89 5.73
CA ILE A 143 6.96 -2.12 6.49
C ILE A 143 5.86 -3.00 5.90
N TYR A 144 6.20 -4.23 5.55
CA TYR A 144 5.27 -5.16 4.95
C TYR A 144 5.34 -6.55 5.58
N ARG A 145 4.24 -7.29 5.50
CA ARG A 145 4.21 -8.71 5.83
C ARG A 145 4.44 -9.51 4.54
N PRO A 146 5.48 -10.37 4.48
CA PRO A 146 5.69 -11.26 3.35
C PRO A 146 4.48 -12.15 3.10
N LEU A 147 4.15 -12.38 1.84
CA LEU A 147 3.07 -13.26 1.42
C LEU A 147 3.55 -14.72 1.34
N ASN A 148 2.66 -15.67 1.62
CA ASN A 148 3.00 -17.09 1.54
C ASN A 148 3.34 -17.53 0.10
N ASN A 149 2.65 -16.99 -0.89
CA ASN A 149 2.96 -17.26 -2.29
C ASN A 149 4.10 -16.35 -2.76
N LYS A 150 5.24 -16.95 -3.11
CA LYS A 150 6.47 -16.24 -3.51
C LYS A 150 6.31 -15.39 -4.77
N ALA A 151 5.47 -15.83 -5.72
CA ALA A 151 5.23 -15.06 -6.94
C ALA A 151 4.46 -13.76 -6.65
N PHE A 152 3.42 -13.83 -5.84
CA PHE A 152 2.69 -12.65 -5.37
C PHE A 152 3.55 -11.76 -4.48
N ASP A 153 4.33 -12.34 -3.57
CA ASP A 153 5.23 -11.55 -2.70
C ASP A 153 6.22 -10.73 -3.52
N LYS A 154 6.83 -11.34 -4.52
CA LYS A 154 7.74 -10.66 -5.45
C LYS A 154 7.03 -9.59 -6.28
N LEU A 155 5.81 -9.87 -6.77
CA LEU A 155 5.03 -8.88 -7.52
C LEU A 155 4.75 -7.65 -6.66
N PHE A 156 4.19 -7.83 -5.46
CA PHE A 156 3.87 -6.72 -4.56
C PHE A 156 5.13 -5.96 -4.10
N ALA A 157 6.23 -6.65 -3.84
CA ALA A 157 7.50 -6.01 -3.54
C ALA A 157 7.93 -5.07 -4.68
N ASN A 158 7.87 -5.54 -5.93
CA ASN A 158 8.22 -4.72 -7.10
C ASN A 158 7.27 -3.52 -7.28
N LEU A 159 5.95 -3.72 -7.12
CA LEU A 159 4.97 -2.64 -7.22
C LEU A 159 5.20 -1.54 -6.17
N ARG A 160 5.56 -1.93 -4.95
CA ARG A 160 5.81 -0.98 -3.86
C ARG A 160 7.11 -0.22 -4.00
N THR A 161 8.14 -0.85 -4.58
CA THR A 161 9.49 -0.26 -4.66
C THR A 161 9.77 0.45 -5.98
N GLN A 162 8.87 0.41 -6.95
CA GLN A 162 9.09 0.97 -8.29
C GLN A 162 9.35 2.49 -8.30
N PHE A 163 8.91 3.21 -7.28
CA PHE A 163 9.14 4.65 -7.12
C PHE A 163 10.31 4.96 -6.16
N GLY A 164 11.21 4.00 -5.94
CA GLY A 164 12.45 4.21 -5.17
C GLY A 164 12.31 4.01 -3.66
N SER A 165 11.19 3.48 -3.17
CA SER A 165 11.08 3.08 -1.77
C SER A 165 11.70 1.70 -1.52
N PHE A 166 11.96 1.39 -0.24
CA PHE A 166 12.56 0.13 0.22
C PHE A 166 11.56 -0.64 1.08
N GLY A 167 11.62 -1.98 1.03
CA GLY A 167 10.79 -2.84 1.87
C GLY A 167 11.50 -3.27 3.15
N ILE A 168 10.84 -3.14 4.31
CA ILE A 168 11.25 -3.75 5.58
C ILE A 168 10.27 -4.85 5.93
N LYS A 169 10.76 -6.06 6.15
CA LYS A 169 9.91 -7.15 6.61
C LYS A 169 9.44 -6.92 8.05
N LYS A 170 8.17 -7.22 8.32
CA LYS A 170 7.56 -7.03 9.65
C LYS A 170 8.43 -7.55 10.80
N ASN A 171 9.01 -8.74 10.65
CA ASN A 171 9.78 -9.38 11.72
C ASN A 171 11.14 -8.71 11.97
N ASP A 172 11.64 -7.95 10.99
CA ASP A 172 12.93 -7.26 11.06
C ASP A 172 12.79 -5.79 11.46
N THR A 173 11.56 -5.30 11.61
CA THR A 173 11.21 -3.89 11.75
C THR A 173 12.01 -3.16 12.83
N ILE A 174 12.04 -3.68 14.06
CA ILE A 174 12.69 -2.99 15.19
C ILE A 174 14.20 -2.89 14.94
N ARG A 175 14.82 -3.99 14.53
CA ARG A 175 16.26 -4.05 14.23
C ARG A 175 16.63 -3.07 13.13
N ASP A 176 15.86 -3.07 12.03
CA ASP A 176 16.17 -2.25 10.87
C ASP A 176 15.90 -0.76 11.14
N ILE A 177 14.86 -0.40 11.91
CA ILE A 177 14.62 0.98 12.34
C ILE A 177 15.77 1.52 13.18
N ILE A 178 16.28 0.74 14.17
CA ILE A 178 17.41 1.16 15.00
C ILE A 178 18.65 1.41 14.15
N LYS A 179 18.95 0.49 13.22
CA LYS A 179 20.07 0.61 12.28
C LYS A 179 19.94 1.85 11.41
N LEU A 180 18.78 2.07 10.79
CA LEU A 180 18.53 3.21 9.92
C LEU A 180 18.63 4.54 10.67
N LYS A 181 18.18 4.61 11.93
CA LYS A 181 18.34 5.79 12.78
C LYS A 181 19.81 6.06 13.06
N GLN A 182 20.61 5.06 13.34
CA GLN A 182 22.05 5.20 13.55
C GLN A 182 22.76 5.66 12.27
N ASP A 183 22.46 5.07 11.12
CA ASP A 183 23.03 5.44 9.83
C ASP A 183 22.66 6.88 9.44
N SER A 184 21.42 7.30 9.65
CA SER A 184 20.98 8.66 9.38
C SER A 184 21.65 9.70 10.30
N SER A 185 21.91 9.36 11.55
CA SER A 185 22.61 10.25 12.49
C SER A 185 24.13 10.33 12.25
N SER A 186 24.74 9.27 11.72
CA SER A 186 26.19 9.24 11.42
C SER A 186 26.54 10.00 10.13
N SER A 187 25.61 10.10 9.17
CA SER A 187 25.81 10.81 7.89
C SER A 187 26.03 12.34 8.05
N TRP A 188 25.69 12.91 9.21
CA TRP A 188 25.99 14.31 9.55
C TRP A 188 27.49 14.59 9.71
N ARG A 189 28.30 13.56 9.95
CA ARG A 189 29.75 13.69 10.19
C ARG A 189 30.59 13.64 8.92
N THR A 190 30.02 13.14 7.82
CA THR A 190 30.71 13.04 6.54
C THR A 190 30.15 14.06 5.56
N ARG A 191 31.02 14.83 4.90
CA ARG A 191 30.67 15.91 3.94
C ARG A 191 30.03 15.41 2.62
N HIS A 192 29.50 14.19 2.58
CA HIS A 192 28.76 13.70 1.43
C HIS A 192 27.27 14.01 1.61
N PRO A 193 26.61 14.56 0.57
CA PRO A 193 25.15 14.80 0.59
C PRO A 193 24.39 13.47 0.38
N ALA A 194 24.72 12.45 1.14
CA ALA A 194 23.97 11.20 1.13
C ALA A 194 22.67 11.44 1.92
N ARG A 195 21.56 11.32 1.19
CA ARG A 195 20.16 11.33 1.60
C ARG A 195 19.94 11.18 3.10
N ARG A 196 19.61 12.31 3.75
CA ARG A 196 19.77 12.54 5.20
C ARG A 196 18.59 12.08 6.05
N THR A 197 17.48 11.70 5.46
CA THR A 197 16.24 11.44 6.20
C THR A 197 15.69 10.07 5.88
N CYS A 198 15.27 9.36 6.92
CA CYS A 198 14.59 8.09 6.84
C CYS A 198 13.10 8.30 7.16
N ILE A 199 12.22 7.90 6.26
CA ILE A 199 10.77 7.91 6.46
C ILE A 199 10.28 6.47 6.42
N ILE A 200 9.64 6.01 7.48
CA ILE A 200 9.16 4.65 7.63
C ILE A 200 7.63 4.68 7.60
N GLY A 201 7.05 4.15 6.52
CA GLY A 201 5.60 3.98 6.41
C GLY A 201 5.15 2.73 7.16
N LEU A 202 4.33 2.92 8.18
CA LEU A 202 3.57 1.88 8.84
C LEU A 202 2.15 1.91 8.28
N SER A 203 1.79 0.96 7.42
CA SER A 203 0.38 0.63 7.28
C SER A 203 -0.04 0.01 8.61
N SER A 204 -1.01 0.63 9.27
CA SER A 204 -1.42 0.20 10.62
C SER A 204 -1.76 -1.29 10.62
N PHE A 205 -1.08 -2.02 11.48
CA PHE A 205 -1.43 -3.38 11.81
C PHE A 205 -2.69 -3.36 12.69
N ILE A 206 -3.84 -3.03 12.13
CA ILE A 206 -5.08 -3.46 12.74
C ILE A 206 -5.06 -4.98 12.62
N LYS A 207 -4.81 -5.61 13.74
CA LYS A 207 -4.93 -7.05 13.92
C LYS A 207 -6.36 -7.43 13.53
N THR A 208 -6.59 -7.75 12.27
CA THR A 208 -7.68 -8.66 11.97
C THR A 208 -7.24 -9.97 12.57
N GLN A 209 -7.68 -10.23 13.80
CA GLN A 209 -7.48 -11.53 14.41
C GLN A 209 -8.10 -12.57 13.46
N PRO A 210 -7.36 -13.61 13.09
CA PRO A 210 -7.98 -14.77 12.48
C PRO A 210 -8.75 -15.46 13.61
N TYR A 211 -10.03 -15.40 13.56
CA TYR A 211 -10.90 -16.35 14.27
C TYR A 211 -11.35 -17.39 13.30
#